data_c253d32b244d208ee9a9064a93c71a1e
#
_entry.id   c253d32b244d208ee9a9064a93c71a1e
#
_cell.length_a   1.000
_cell.length_b   1.000
_cell.length_c   1.000
_cell.angle_alpha   90.00
_cell.angle_beta   90.00
_cell.angle_gamma   90.00
#
_symmetry.space_group_name_H-M   'P 1'
#
loop_
_entity.id
_entity.type
_entity.pdbx_description
1 polymer ?
#
loop_
_entity_poly.entity_id
_entity_poly.type
_entity_poly.pdbx_seq_one_letter_code
_entity_poly.pdbx_strand_id
1 'polypeptide(L)'
;MSDMLYVGLQDDDKIVVFALDGDSGKLTKRADVAAAGGPSVMAISPDRNTLYVGCRTRPSIASYRIDPSTGSLSLLGTAAQGDAPTFLAPDRTGRYMLCAYYQGGYVAVYPIAADGTIDAAAVDKQETAVGAHAIATDPSNRFAFVPHIARIQDNVLEPPKNNPGPNASNLLYEKSRARDAT
;
A
#
# COMPACT_ATOMS: atom_id res chain seq x y z
N MET A 1 23.81 -11.50 6.49
CA MET A 1 22.65 -10.99 7.29
C MET A 1 21.44 -11.72 6.80
N SER A 2 20.56 -12.18 7.70
CA SER A 2 19.30 -12.79 7.26
C SER A 2 18.37 -11.68 6.77
N ASP A 3 17.69 -11.90 5.65
CA ASP A 3 16.62 -11.04 5.21
C ASP A 3 15.43 -11.13 6.17
N MET A 4 14.66 -10.05 6.30
CA MET A 4 13.50 -10.01 7.17
C MET A 4 12.22 -9.91 6.34
N LEU A 5 11.18 -10.64 6.76
CA LEU A 5 9.84 -10.58 6.20
C LEU A 5 8.86 -10.10 7.27
N TYR A 6 8.07 -9.08 6.96
CA TYR A 6 7.02 -8.55 7.82
C TYR A 6 5.66 -8.95 7.26
N VAL A 7 4.81 -9.53 8.08
CA VAL A 7 3.47 -10.01 7.70
C VAL A 7 2.43 -9.36 8.60
N GLY A 8 1.56 -8.53 8.02
CA GLY A 8 0.42 -7.94 8.72
C GLY A 8 -0.69 -8.97 8.90
N LEU A 9 -1.20 -9.11 10.12
CA LEU A 9 -2.38 -9.89 10.44
C LEU A 9 -3.47 -8.92 10.88
N GLN A 10 -4.32 -8.55 9.93
CA GLN A 10 -5.32 -7.50 10.09
C GLN A 10 -6.25 -7.75 11.27
N ASP A 11 -6.79 -8.96 11.37
CA ASP A 11 -7.80 -9.32 12.37
C ASP A 11 -7.20 -9.58 13.76
N ASP A 12 -5.88 -9.77 13.82
CA ASP A 12 -5.12 -9.99 15.06
C ASP A 12 -4.45 -8.71 15.59
N ASP A 13 -4.60 -7.58 14.90
CA ASP A 13 -3.95 -6.31 15.24
C ASP A 13 -2.43 -6.45 15.49
N LYS A 14 -1.73 -7.22 14.64
CA LYS A 14 -0.30 -7.45 14.80
C LYS A 14 0.48 -7.61 13.50
N ILE A 15 1.78 -7.40 13.58
CA ILE A 15 2.76 -7.73 12.54
C ILE A 15 3.61 -8.89 13.06
N VAL A 16 3.75 -9.94 12.25
CA VAL A 16 4.68 -11.03 12.53
C VAL A 16 5.98 -10.79 11.79
N VAL A 17 7.09 -10.88 12.50
CA VAL A 17 8.44 -10.73 11.95
C VAL A 17 9.05 -12.12 11.76
N PHE A 18 9.53 -12.41 10.55
CA PHE A 18 10.24 -13.61 10.22
C PHE A 18 11.66 -13.29 9.72
N ALA A 19 12.62 -14.11 10.10
CA ALA A 19 13.89 -14.19 9.38
C ALA A 19 13.73 -15.13 8.18
N LEU A 20 14.21 -14.69 7.03
CA LEU A 20 14.27 -15.47 5.79
C LEU A 20 15.69 -15.99 5.58
N ASP A 21 15.82 -17.28 5.42
CA ASP A 21 17.04 -17.91 4.94
C ASP A 21 17.07 -17.82 3.41
N GLY A 22 17.99 -17.05 2.85
CA GLY A 22 18.06 -16.78 1.42
C GLY A 22 18.39 -17.99 0.55
N ASP A 23 19.06 -19.00 1.11
CA ASP A 23 19.46 -20.20 0.37
C ASP A 23 18.33 -21.23 0.31
N SER A 24 17.67 -21.46 1.43
CA SER A 24 16.61 -22.48 1.55
C SER A 24 15.19 -21.94 1.40
N GLY A 25 15.00 -20.62 1.47
CA GLY A 25 13.67 -19.98 1.53
C GLY A 25 12.93 -20.20 2.86
N LYS A 26 13.58 -20.79 3.85
CA LYS A 26 12.97 -21.10 5.14
C LYS A 26 12.68 -19.84 5.94
N LEU A 27 11.45 -19.76 6.46
CA LEU A 27 11.03 -18.70 7.38
C LEU A 27 11.14 -19.18 8.83
N THR A 28 11.75 -18.35 9.67
CA THR A 28 11.82 -18.56 11.11
C THR A 28 11.20 -17.36 11.83
N LYS A 29 10.12 -17.59 12.57
CA LYS A 29 9.45 -16.54 13.33
C LYS A 29 10.39 -15.95 14.38
N ARG A 30 10.43 -14.62 14.47
CA ARG A 30 11.25 -13.86 15.42
C ARG A 30 10.41 -13.14 16.48
N ALA A 31 9.32 -12.47 16.05
CA ALA A 31 8.51 -11.68 16.97
C ALA A 31 7.07 -11.54 16.49
N ASP A 32 6.16 -11.22 17.43
CA ASP A 32 4.87 -10.59 17.18
C ASP A 32 4.99 -9.14 17.69
N VAL A 33 4.59 -8.19 16.86
CA VAL A 33 4.58 -6.76 17.18
C VAL A 33 3.15 -6.27 17.15
N ALA A 34 2.66 -5.68 18.24
CA ALA A 34 1.33 -5.09 18.28
C ALA A 34 1.21 -3.95 17.25
N ALA A 35 0.15 -3.97 16.44
CA ALA A 35 -0.12 -3.00 15.38
C ALA A 35 -1.62 -2.73 15.31
N ALA A 36 -2.11 -1.96 16.27
CA ALA A 36 -3.52 -1.68 16.42
C ALA A 36 -4.12 -0.91 15.22
N GLY A 37 -5.31 -1.30 14.79
CA GLY A 37 -6.05 -0.65 13.71
C GLY A 37 -6.14 -1.46 12.43
N GLY A 38 -5.85 -2.76 12.48
CA GLY A 38 -5.96 -3.68 11.34
C GLY A 38 -4.85 -3.48 10.30
N PRO A 39 -3.60 -3.86 10.60
CA PRO A 39 -2.46 -3.72 9.67
C PRO A 39 -2.72 -4.50 8.39
N SER A 40 -2.65 -3.82 7.24
CA SER A 40 -3.01 -4.39 5.94
C SER A 40 -1.92 -4.19 4.90
N VAL A 41 -1.80 -2.98 4.33
CA VAL A 41 -0.77 -2.68 3.34
C VAL A 41 0.50 -2.20 4.01
N MET A 42 1.65 -2.55 3.45
CA MET A 42 2.94 -2.16 4.00
C MET A 42 3.91 -1.70 2.91
N ALA A 43 4.77 -0.77 3.27
CA ALA A 43 5.88 -0.31 2.44
C ALA A 43 7.11 -0.04 3.30
N ILE A 44 8.29 -0.24 2.73
CA ILE A 44 9.57 0.05 3.38
C ILE A 44 10.16 1.31 2.76
N SER A 45 10.75 2.19 3.59
CA SER A 45 11.46 3.38 3.11
C SER A 45 12.63 3.00 2.18
N PRO A 46 13.04 3.87 1.24
CA PRO A 46 14.16 3.58 0.33
C PRO A 46 15.48 3.26 1.06
N ASP A 47 15.71 3.85 2.23
CA ASP A 47 16.88 3.59 3.08
C ASP A 47 16.74 2.33 3.96
N ARG A 48 15.58 1.65 3.90
CA ARG A 48 15.23 0.44 4.66
C ARG A 48 15.19 0.60 6.18
N ASN A 49 15.12 1.82 6.69
CA ASN A 49 15.11 2.09 8.13
C ASN A 49 13.71 2.23 8.73
N THR A 50 12.67 2.34 7.88
CA THR A 50 11.29 2.55 8.33
C THR A 50 10.32 1.63 7.59
N LEU A 51 9.44 0.96 8.34
CA LEU A 51 8.29 0.24 7.82
C LEU A 51 7.05 1.10 8.03
N TYR A 52 6.31 1.36 6.95
CA TYR A 52 5.02 2.03 6.94
C TYR A 52 3.91 1.01 6.84
N VAL A 53 2.87 1.17 7.64
CA VAL A 53 1.77 0.22 7.76
C VAL A 53 0.44 0.96 7.66
N GLY A 54 -0.28 0.71 6.59
CA GLY A 54 -1.65 1.19 6.42
C GLY A 54 -2.64 0.32 7.19
N CYS A 55 -3.45 0.96 8.03
CA CYS A 55 -4.42 0.31 8.90
C CYS A 55 -5.85 0.50 8.38
N ARG A 56 -6.67 -0.56 8.44
CA ARG A 56 -8.02 -0.57 7.84
C ARG A 56 -9.14 -0.32 8.83
N THR A 57 -9.10 -0.94 10.00
CA THR A 57 -10.20 -0.85 10.98
C THR A 57 -10.23 0.49 11.69
N ARG A 58 -9.07 1.12 11.83
CA ARG A 58 -8.89 2.53 12.21
C ARG A 58 -8.01 3.19 11.16
N PRO A 59 -8.60 3.84 10.14
CA PRO A 59 -7.87 4.41 9.00
C PRO A 59 -6.70 5.27 9.46
N SER A 60 -5.49 4.79 9.20
CA SER A 60 -4.25 5.45 9.62
C SER A 60 -3.04 4.87 8.90
N ILE A 61 -1.90 5.57 9.01
CA ILE A 61 -0.60 5.05 8.62
C ILE A 61 0.31 5.08 9.85
N ALA A 62 0.75 3.90 10.28
CA ALA A 62 1.72 3.76 11.35
C ALA A 62 3.13 3.66 10.78
N SER A 63 4.09 4.36 11.39
CA SER A 63 5.51 4.33 11.05
C SER A 63 6.28 3.57 12.12
N TYR A 64 7.08 2.58 11.72
CA TYR A 64 7.91 1.79 12.63
C TYR A 64 9.38 1.91 12.24
N ARG A 65 10.26 2.19 13.21
CA ARG A 65 11.71 2.06 13.02
C ARG A 65 12.07 0.59 12.89
N ILE A 66 12.87 0.25 11.89
CA ILE A 66 13.47 -1.07 11.72
C ILE A 66 14.87 -1.05 12.32
N ASP A 67 15.16 -1.95 13.25
CA ASP A 67 16.53 -2.19 13.70
C ASP A 67 17.27 -2.99 12.60
N PRO A 68 18.35 -2.44 12.01
CA PRO A 68 19.00 -3.08 10.87
C PRO A 68 19.73 -4.38 11.23
N SER A 69 20.02 -4.61 12.50
CA SER A 69 20.73 -5.81 12.96
C SER A 69 19.80 -6.97 13.28
N THR A 70 18.60 -6.67 13.81
CA THR A 70 17.66 -7.66 14.31
C THR A 70 16.36 -7.75 13.52
N GLY A 71 16.03 -6.71 12.74
CA GLY A 71 14.74 -6.55 12.08
C GLY A 71 13.59 -6.20 13.03
N SER A 72 13.89 -5.90 14.29
CA SER A 72 12.88 -5.52 15.28
C SER A 72 12.21 -4.20 14.92
N LEU A 73 10.92 -4.07 15.25
CA LEU A 73 10.11 -2.89 14.99
C LEU A 73 9.84 -2.09 16.25
N SER A 74 10.03 -0.78 16.17
CA SER A 74 9.66 0.18 17.22
C SER A 74 8.74 1.24 16.65
N LEU A 75 7.55 1.42 17.20
CA LEU A 75 6.58 2.43 16.74
C LEU A 75 7.17 3.84 16.90
N LEU A 76 7.19 4.61 15.81
CA LEU A 76 7.57 6.02 15.77
C LEU A 76 6.35 6.93 15.97
N GLY A 77 5.25 6.61 15.29
CA GLY A 77 4.02 7.40 15.35
C GLY A 77 2.95 6.83 14.43
N THR A 78 1.76 7.43 14.54
CA THR A 78 0.59 7.06 13.72
C THR A 78 -0.09 8.33 13.23
N ALA A 79 -0.26 8.45 11.92
CA ALA A 79 -0.98 9.52 11.25
C ALA A 79 -2.40 9.04 10.92
N ALA A 80 -3.42 9.67 11.52
CA ALA A 80 -4.82 9.38 11.21
C ALA A 80 -5.14 9.77 9.77
N GLN A 81 -5.95 8.96 9.10
CA GLN A 81 -6.39 9.17 7.72
C GLN A 81 -7.91 9.26 7.63
N GLY A 82 -8.43 9.97 6.63
CA GLY A 82 -9.88 10.03 6.37
C GLY A 82 -10.46 8.70 5.86
N ASP A 83 -9.66 7.96 5.09
CA ASP A 83 -9.99 6.66 4.52
C ASP A 83 -8.87 5.64 4.77
N ALA A 84 -9.19 4.36 4.70
CA ALA A 84 -8.20 3.30 4.79
C ALA A 84 -7.36 3.23 3.51
N PRO A 85 -6.02 3.37 3.60
CA PRO A 85 -5.17 3.27 2.42
C PRO A 85 -5.20 1.83 1.86
N THR A 86 -5.33 1.74 0.55
CA THR A 86 -5.26 0.46 -0.17
C THR A 86 -3.82 0.16 -0.61
N PHE A 87 -3.03 1.19 -0.81
CA PHE A 87 -1.62 1.07 -1.21
C PHE A 87 -0.79 2.22 -0.66
N LEU A 88 0.45 1.90 -0.32
CA LEU A 88 1.47 2.84 0.14
C LEU A 88 2.71 2.72 -0.74
N ALA A 89 3.24 3.85 -1.21
CA ALA A 89 4.51 3.89 -1.94
C ALA A 89 5.31 5.12 -1.50
N PRO A 90 6.39 4.95 -0.73
CA PRO A 90 7.35 6.02 -0.56
C PRO A 90 7.90 6.45 -1.93
N ASP A 91 8.04 7.75 -2.15
CA ASP A 91 8.73 8.25 -3.32
C ASP A 91 10.22 7.83 -3.29
N ARG A 92 10.92 7.92 -4.42
CA ARG A 92 12.31 7.46 -4.51
C ARG A 92 13.28 8.22 -3.61
N THR A 93 12.91 9.42 -3.16
CA THR A 93 13.73 10.22 -2.25
C THR A 93 13.45 9.93 -0.78
N GLY A 94 12.36 9.21 -0.47
CA GLY A 94 11.91 8.94 0.90
C GLY A 94 11.34 10.16 1.61
N ARG A 95 11.02 11.24 0.88
CA ARG A 95 10.46 12.47 1.46
C ARG A 95 8.93 12.53 1.43
N TYR A 96 8.31 11.71 0.60
CA TYR A 96 6.87 11.70 0.43
C TYR A 96 6.34 10.27 0.41
N MET A 97 5.17 10.09 1.03
CA MET A 97 4.36 8.88 0.94
C MET A 97 3.20 9.11 -0.02
N LEU A 98 3.14 8.33 -1.08
CA LEU A 98 2.02 8.30 -2.00
C LEU A 98 1.05 7.22 -1.55
N CYS A 99 -0.24 7.57 -1.46
CA CYS A 99 -1.28 6.66 -1.00
C CYS A 99 -2.40 6.57 -2.04
N ALA A 100 -2.90 5.36 -2.27
CA ALA A 100 -4.12 5.14 -3.04
C ALA A 100 -5.26 4.71 -2.12
N TYR A 101 -6.47 5.25 -2.38
CA TYR A 101 -7.68 5.02 -1.59
C TYR A 101 -8.77 4.46 -2.48
N TYR A 102 -8.97 3.15 -2.39
CA TYR A 102 -9.89 2.42 -3.27
C TYR A 102 -11.33 2.91 -3.17
N GLN A 103 -11.85 2.98 -1.94
CA GLN A 103 -13.25 3.39 -1.70
C GLN A 103 -13.45 4.88 -1.95
N GLY A 104 -12.49 5.69 -1.53
CA GLY A 104 -12.53 7.14 -1.71
C GLY A 104 -12.40 7.58 -3.18
N GLY A 105 -11.76 6.77 -4.03
CA GLY A 105 -11.56 7.11 -5.44
C GLY A 105 -10.57 8.26 -5.65
N TYR A 106 -9.54 8.34 -4.81
CA TYR A 106 -8.51 9.38 -4.90
C TYR A 106 -7.12 8.82 -4.55
N VAL A 107 -6.12 9.62 -4.83
CA VAL A 107 -4.75 9.44 -4.34
C VAL A 107 -4.32 10.68 -3.58
N ALA A 108 -3.40 10.51 -2.63
CA ALA A 108 -2.88 11.61 -1.85
C ALA A 108 -1.38 11.46 -1.57
N VAL A 109 -0.72 12.58 -1.33
CA VAL A 109 0.72 12.66 -1.04
C VAL A 109 0.92 13.29 0.32
N TYR A 110 1.67 12.62 1.19
CA TYR A 110 1.95 13.06 2.55
C TYR A 110 3.45 13.26 2.75
N PRO A 111 3.89 14.32 3.44
CA PRO A 111 5.28 14.47 3.81
C PRO A 111 5.75 13.38 4.76
N ILE A 112 6.98 12.91 4.57
CA ILE A 112 7.70 12.05 5.52
C ILE A 112 8.72 12.94 6.22
N ALA A 113 8.62 13.01 7.54
CA ALA A 113 9.54 13.77 8.38
C ALA A 113 10.92 13.07 8.46
N ALA A 114 11.94 13.80 8.90
CA ALA A 114 13.30 13.27 9.01
C ALA A 114 13.45 12.09 10.00
N ASP A 115 12.55 11.98 10.96
CA ASP A 115 12.49 10.86 11.92
C ASP A 115 11.78 9.62 11.35
N GLY A 116 11.17 9.74 10.16
CA GLY A 116 10.41 8.69 9.48
C GLY A 116 8.92 8.69 9.77
N THR A 117 8.41 9.64 10.56
CA THR A 117 6.96 9.78 10.76
C THR A 117 6.27 10.41 9.54
N ILE A 118 4.98 10.13 9.36
CA ILE A 118 4.17 10.72 8.30
C ILE A 118 3.33 11.86 8.87
N ASP A 119 3.28 12.98 8.16
CA ASP A 119 2.32 14.06 8.47
C ASP A 119 0.89 13.58 8.15
N ALA A 120 -0.06 13.92 9.02
CA ALA A 120 -1.47 13.61 8.79
C ALA A 120 -2.11 14.49 7.70
N ALA A 121 -1.51 15.65 7.39
CA ALA A 121 -1.98 16.57 6.37
C ALA A 121 -1.35 16.24 5.00
N ALA A 122 -2.20 15.91 4.01
CA ALA A 122 -1.74 15.73 2.65
C ALA A 122 -1.28 17.08 2.05
N VAL A 123 -0.16 17.07 1.33
CA VAL A 123 0.32 18.23 0.54
C VAL A 123 -0.28 18.27 -0.86
N ASP A 124 -0.77 17.12 -1.34
CA ASP A 124 -1.50 17.01 -2.61
C ASP A 124 -2.54 15.91 -2.51
N LYS A 125 -3.68 16.11 -3.16
CA LYS A 125 -4.77 15.13 -3.29
C LYS A 125 -5.38 15.27 -4.67
N GLN A 126 -5.48 14.15 -5.38
CA GLN A 126 -6.07 14.09 -6.71
C GLN A 126 -7.24 13.12 -6.72
N GLU A 127 -8.41 13.63 -7.07
CA GLU A 127 -9.58 12.78 -7.30
C GLU A 127 -9.35 11.96 -8.56
N THR A 128 -9.68 10.68 -8.47
CA THR A 128 -9.58 9.72 -9.56
C THR A 128 -10.92 9.02 -9.73
N ALA A 129 -10.95 7.82 -10.26
CA ALA A 129 -12.17 7.00 -10.17
C ALA A 129 -12.10 6.12 -8.92
N VAL A 130 -13.27 5.68 -8.42
CA VAL A 130 -13.32 4.62 -7.41
C VAL A 130 -12.60 3.38 -7.96
N GLY A 131 -11.83 2.73 -7.11
CA GLY A 131 -11.02 1.59 -7.51
C GLY A 131 -9.52 1.88 -7.63
N ALA A 132 -9.04 3.07 -7.22
CA ALA A 132 -7.61 3.35 -7.11
C ALA A 132 -6.93 2.31 -6.24
N HIS A 133 -6.12 1.41 -6.83
CA HIS A 133 -5.64 0.21 -6.14
C HIS A 133 -4.15 0.21 -5.85
N ALA A 134 -3.38 0.93 -6.62
CA ALA A 134 -1.97 1.14 -6.39
C ALA A 134 -1.55 2.54 -6.87
N ILE A 135 -0.35 2.95 -6.50
CA ILE A 135 0.31 4.14 -7.01
C ILE A 135 1.81 3.90 -7.01
N ALA A 136 2.50 4.25 -8.07
CA ALA A 136 3.95 4.13 -8.15
C ALA A 136 4.55 5.25 -8.99
N THR A 137 5.73 5.74 -8.59
CA THR A 137 6.47 6.71 -9.39
C THR A 137 7.30 6.02 -10.47
N ASP A 138 7.51 6.73 -11.57
CA ASP A 138 8.49 6.34 -12.60
C ASP A 138 9.95 6.43 -12.07
N PRO A 139 10.94 5.89 -12.80
CA PRO A 139 12.33 5.98 -12.40
C PRO A 139 12.86 7.42 -12.20
N SER A 140 12.31 8.40 -12.89
CA SER A 140 12.71 9.80 -12.73
C SER A 140 12.07 10.51 -11.53
N ASN A 141 11.13 9.86 -10.84
CA ASN A 141 10.35 10.41 -9.72
C ASN A 141 9.53 11.66 -10.09
N ARG A 142 9.20 11.82 -11.38
CA ARG A 142 8.46 13.00 -11.90
C ARG A 142 6.99 12.70 -12.19
N PHE A 143 6.66 11.45 -12.44
CA PHE A 143 5.32 11.00 -12.77
C PHE A 143 4.89 9.89 -11.83
N ALA A 144 3.61 9.86 -11.47
CA ALA A 144 2.99 8.78 -10.72
C ALA A 144 1.89 8.13 -11.57
N PHE A 145 1.80 6.80 -11.51
CA PHE A 145 0.81 6.00 -12.23
C PHE A 145 -0.13 5.35 -11.23
N VAL A 146 -1.44 5.41 -11.53
CA VAL A 146 -2.50 4.92 -10.64
C VAL A 146 -3.35 3.91 -11.39
N PRO A 147 -3.11 2.61 -11.24
CA PRO A 147 -4.01 1.60 -11.77
C PRO A 147 -5.29 1.51 -10.95
N HIS A 148 -6.41 1.30 -11.65
CA HIS A 148 -7.72 1.13 -11.05
C HIS A 148 -8.23 -0.28 -11.27
N ILE A 149 -8.92 -0.82 -10.26
CA ILE A 149 -9.69 -2.06 -10.37
C ILE A 149 -11.16 -1.68 -10.51
N ALA A 150 -11.81 -2.21 -11.55
CA ALA A 150 -13.25 -2.02 -11.69
C ALA A 150 -14.01 -2.72 -10.55
N ARG A 151 -15.07 -2.09 -10.06
CA ARG A 151 -15.97 -2.72 -9.09
C ARG A 151 -16.75 -3.85 -9.76
N ILE A 152 -16.91 -4.98 -9.07
CA ILE A 152 -17.80 -6.07 -9.49
C ILE A 152 -19.24 -5.54 -9.71
N GLN A 153 -19.66 -4.57 -8.90
CA GLN A 153 -20.98 -3.93 -9.00
C GLN A 153 -21.21 -3.16 -10.32
N ASP A 154 -20.16 -2.74 -10.98
CA ASP A 154 -20.23 -2.04 -12.26
C ASP A 154 -20.30 -3.01 -13.45
N ASN A 155 -20.43 -4.32 -13.19
CA ASN A 155 -20.49 -5.39 -14.18
C ASN A 155 -19.36 -5.39 -15.21
N VAL A 156 -18.26 -4.77 -14.90
CA VAL A 156 -17.10 -4.68 -15.81
C VAL A 156 -16.32 -5.98 -15.83
N LEU A 157 -16.39 -6.75 -14.74
CA LEU A 157 -15.76 -8.06 -14.59
C LEU A 157 -16.73 -9.22 -14.84
N GLU A 158 -18.05 -8.96 -14.85
CA GLU A 158 -19.02 -9.95 -15.22
C GLU A 158 -19.29 -9.88 -16.72
N PRO A 159 -19.23 -11.00 -17.43
CA PRO A 159 -19.72 -11.03 -18.79
C PRO A 159 -21.19 -10.60 -18.79
N PRO A 160 -21.66 -9.85 -19.81
CA PRO A 160 -23.07 -9.53 -19.96
C PRO A 160 -23.90 -10.81 -19.77
N LYS A 161 -25.00 -10.74 -19.03
CA LYS A 161 -25.84 -11.91 -18.69
C LYS A 161 -26.20 -12.79 -19.91
N ASN A 162 -26.13 -12.21 -21.11
CA ASN A 162 -26.46 -12.89 -22.37
C ASN A 162 -25.21 -13.21 -23.23
N ASN A 163 -24.02 -12.93 -22.76
CA ASN A 163 -22.79 -13.30 -23.46
C ASN A 163 -21.75 -13.73 -22.42
N PRO A 164 -21.70 -15.01 -22.06
CA PRO A 164 -20.72 -15.56 -21.16
C PRO A 164 -19.32 -15.62 -21.81
N GLY A 165 -18.94 -14.58 -22.54
CA GLY A 165 -17.69 -14.49 -23.25
C GLY A 165 -16.48 -14.97 -22.41
N PRO A 166 -15.48 -15.52 -23.04
CA PRO A 166 -14.46 -16.35 -22.42
C PRO A 166 -13.49 -15.60 -21.51
N ASN A 167 -13.60 -14.26 -21.37
CA ASN A 167 -12.59 -13.52 -20.61
C ASN A 167 -13.06 -12.13 -20.17
N ALA A 168 -13.54 -12.01 -18.95
CA ALA A 168 -13.85 -10.70 -18.34
C ALA A 168 -12.63 -9.76 -18.31
N SER A 169 -11.42 -10.30 -18.25
CA SER A 169 -10.17 -9.52 -18.30
C SER A 169 -9.97 -8.78 -19.64
N ASN A 170 -10.44 -9.34 -20.74
CA ASN A 170 -10.33 -8.69 -22.06
C ASN A 170 -11.27 -7.49 -22.19
N LEU A 171 -12.44 -7.56 -21.54
CA LEU A 171 -13.40 -6.44 -21.50
C LEU A 171 -12.88 -5.25 -20.69
N LEU A 172 -12.14 -5.51 -19.62
CA LEU A 172 -11.47 -4.47 -18.85
C LEU A 172 -10.39 -3.76 -19.65
N TYR A 173 -9.59 -4.52 -20.37
CA TYR A 173 -8.51 -4.00 -21.18
C TYR A 173 -9.03 -3.15 -22.36
N GLU A 174 -10.09 -3.58 -23.05
CA GLU A 174 -10.69 -2.84 -24.16
C GLU A 174 -11.39 -1.56 -23.69
N LYS A 175 -12.08 -1.57 -22.53
CA LYS A 175 -12.71 -0.38 -21.98
C LYS A 175 -11.70 0.65 -21.46
N SER A 176 -10.58 0.24 -20.90
CA SER A 176 -9.52 1.17 -20.52
C SER A 176 -8.93 1.88 -21.74
N ARG A 177 -8.65 1.15 -22.83
CA ARG A 177 -8.18 1.73 -24.10
C ARG A 177 -9.17 2.71 -24.73
N ALA A 178 -10.47 2.44 -24.65
CA ALA A 178 -11.49 3.33 -25.20
C ALA A 178 -11.64 4.65 -24.43
N ARG A 179 -11.24 4.70 -23.17
CA ARG A 179 -11.23 5.94 -22.37
C ARG A 179 -9.98 6.78 -22.62
N ASP A 180 -8.87 6.15 -22.97
CA ASP A 180 -7.61 6.85 -23.28
C ASP A 180 -7.60 7.41 -24.71
N ALA A 181 -8.62 7.12 -25.54
CA ALA A 181 -8.75 7.53 -26.93
C ALA A 181 -9.75 8.69 -27.17
N THR A 182 -10.35 9.23 -26.09
CA THR A 182 -11.23 10.41 -26.11
C THR A 182 -10.66 11.52 -25.25
#